data_824bfdd90aaf533ac6016d42d2c70875
#
_entry.id   824bfdd90aaf533ac6016d42d2c70875
#
_cell.length_a   1.000
_cell.length_b   1.000
_cell.length_c   1.000
_cell.angle_alpha   90.00
_cell.angle_beta   90.00
_cell.angle_gamma   90.00
#
_symmetry.space_group_name_H-M   'P 1'
#
loop_
_entity.id
_entity.type
_entity.pdbx_description
1 polymer ?
#
loop_
_entity_poly.entity_id
_entity_poly.type
_entity_poly.pdbx_seq_one_letter_code
_entity_poly.pdbx_strand_id
1 'polypeptide(L)'
;MESAGAHTTETRRPEGMSGTLSYQVNLSGSGWLSWQENMAETGTIETGMPLEAIRMELTGQLKDHYDVYYSVFQNGSWTAPVKNGETAGTEGQGLRVDGIWVTVTEKDAAAPEGPKNGGIDPTRPMVALTFDDGPSKYTERILNSLEANGGRATFFMVGNRVASYASTVKRMADLGCETNSHTWAHTYLTNMSEGQILQSLNQTRDAIVAAGGNAPKGVRPPGGKINDASKAVLAKAGMPSIVWSVDTLDWKTRNAQKTIDTVLSQVKDGDIVLMHDLYEQSAIAAETLIPELTKRGYQLV
;
A
#
# COMPACT_ATOMS: atom_id res chain seq x y z
N MET A 1 -8.68 -10.09 -8.71
CA MET A 1 -7.59 -10.60 -7.87
C MET A 1 -6.28 -10.19 -8.53
N GLU A 2 -5.73 -9.06 -8.16
CA GLU A 2 -4.42 -8.61 -8.64
C GLU A 2 -3.41 -8.77 -7.52
N SER A 3 -2.28 -9.38 -7.88
CA SER A 3 -1.18 -9.68 -6.99
C SER A 3 -0.58 -8.39 -6.44
N ALA A 4 -0.40 -8.32 -5.13
CA ALA A 4 0.41 -7.29 -4.50
C ALA A 4 1.81 -7.32 -5.11
N GLY A 5 2.20 -6.23 -5.78
CA GLY A 5 3.50 -6.11 -6.41
C GLY A 5 4.63 -6.21 -5.40
N ALA A 6 5.52 -7.17 -5.60
CA ALA A 6 6.75 -7.27 -4.85
C ALA A 6 7.64 -6.05 -5.14
N HIS A 7 7.94 -5.24 -4.14
CA HIS A 7 9.04 -4.29 -4.22
C HIS A 7 10.35 -5.07 -4.12
N THR A 8 11.01 -5.28 -5.25
CA THR A 8 12.39 -5.75 -5.30
C THR A 8 13.31 -4.53 -5.24
N THR A 9 14.01 -4.34 -4.13
CA THR A 9 15.28 -3.61 -4.15
C THR A 9 16.28 -4.53 -4.85
N GLU A 10 16.67 -4.21 -6.08
CA GLU A 10 17.77 -4.92 -6.75
C GLU A 10 19.06 -4.73 -5.97
N THR A 11 19.40 -5.69 -5.12
CA THR A 11 20.80 -5.89 -4.74
C THR A 11 21.47 -6.56 -5.93
N ARG A 12 22.27 -5.79 -6.69
CA ARG A 12 23.08 -6.35 -7.76
C ARG A 12 23.96 -7.46 -7.18
N ARG A 13 23.83 -8.66 -7.76
CA ARG A 13 24.77 -9.75 -7.51
C ARG A 13 26.20 -9.23 -7.69
N PRO A 14 27.08 -9.36 -6.69
CA PRO A 14 28.48 -8.98 -6.87
C PRO A 14 29.07 -9.75 -8.05
N GLU A 15 29.75 -9.08 -8.95
CA GLU A 15 30.35 -9.70 -10.12
C GLU A 15 31.32 -10.82 -9.67
N GLY A 16 31.15 -12.02 -10.23
CA GLY A 16 32.05 -13.14 -10.04
C GLY A 16 31.66 -14.14 -8.93
N MET A 17 30.66 -13.92 -8.11
CA MET A 17 30.24 -14.90 -7.09
C MET A 17 29.30 -15.97 -7.68
N SER A 18 29.58 -17.23 -7.35
CA SER A 18 28.66 -18.36 -7.65
C SER A 18 27.60 -18.53 -6.57
N GLY A 19 26.44 -19.06 -6.94
CA GLY A 19 25.34 -19.35 -6.03
C GLY A 19 24.01 -18.75 -6.50
N THR A 20 22.95 -19.12 -5.81
CA THR A 20 21.57 -18.70 -6.11
C THR A 20 20.76 -18.65 -4.83
N LEU A 21 19.54 -18.10 -4.90
CA LEU A 21 18.50 -18.27 -3.88
C LEU A 21 17.77 -19.59 -4.16
N SER A 22 17.82 -20.50 -3.21
CA SER A 22 17.03 -21.73 -3.18
C SER A 22 15.85 -21.55 -2.24
N TYR A 23 14.69 -22.10 -2.59
CA TYR A 23 13.47 -21.97 -1.83
C TYR A 23 12.59 -23.22 -1.90
N GLN A 24 11.80 -23.41 -0.85
CA GLN A 24 10.91 -24.55 -0.67
C GLN A 24 9.61 -24.06 -0.04
N VAL A 25 8.47 -24.61 -0.44
CA VAL A 25 7.17 -24.27 0.10
C VAL A 25 6.48 -25.46 0.71
N ASN A 26 5.71 -25.23 1.79
CA ASN A 26 4.82 -26.19 2.41
C ASN A 26 3.38 -25.92 1.99
N LEU A 27 2.69 -26.93 1.49
CA LEU A 27 1.29 -26.84 1.09
C LEU A 27 0.42 -27.63 2.07
N SER A 28 -0.74 -27.07 2.39
CA SER A 28 -1.74 -27.73 3.23
C SER A 28 -2.09 -29.12 2.67
N GLY A 29 -1.96 -30.15 3.51
CA GLY A 29 -2.26 -31.53 3.15
C GLY A 29 -1.22 -32.25 2.28
N SER A 30 -0.25 -31.54 1.69
CA SER A 30 0.82 -32.12 0.86
C SER A 30 2.22 -32.04 1.49
N GLY A 31 2.40 -31.15 2.48
CA GLY A 31 3.69 -30.94 3.13
C GLY A 31 4.69 -30.18 2.26
N TRP A 32 5.98 -30.34 2.55
CA TRP A 32 7.06 -29.66 1.85
C TRP A 32 7.27 -30.21 0.46
N LEU A 33 7.24 -29.31 -0.56
CA LEU A 33 7.63 -29.64 -1.92
C LEU A 33 9.16 -29.65 -2.05
N SER A 34 9.67 -30.09 -3.21
CA SER A 34 11.10 -30.06 -3.49
C SER A 34 11.65 -28.64 -3.54
N TRP A 35 12.92 -28.48 -3.16
CA TRP A 35 13.65 -27.24 -3.31
C TRP A 35 13.70 -26.81 -4.79
N GLN A 36 13.52 -25.50 -5.01
CA GLN A 36 13.59 -24.85 -6.31
C GLN A 36 14.67 -23.75 -6.31
N GLU A 37 15.18 -23.42 -7.48
CA GLU A 37 16.22 -22.41 -7.68
C GLU A 37 15.95 -21.61 -8.95
N ASN A 38 16.65 -20.51 -9.11
CA ASN A 38 16.69 -19.74 -10.37
C ASN A 38 15.30 -19.33 -10.89
N MET A 39 14.45 -18.83 -10.04
CA MET A 39 13.09 -18.38 -10.38
C MET A 39 12.16 -19.51 -10.89
N ALA A 40 12.46 -20.78 -10.63
CA ALA A 40 11.56 -21.87 -10.96
C ALA A 40 10.26 -21.76 -10.14
N GLU A 41 9.13 -22.02 -10.78
CA GLU A 41 7.85 -22.01 -10.09
C GLU A 41 7.75 -23.12 -9.05
N THR A 42 7.15 -22.81 -7.90
CA THR A 42 6.85 -23.78 -6.86
C THR A 42 5.46 -23.51 -6.27
N GLY A 43 4.78 -24.55 -5.86
CA GLY A 43 3.40 -24.46 -5.37
C GLY A 43 2.44 -25.19 -6.30
N THR A 44 1.16 -24.89 -6.16
CA THR A 44 0.10 -25.47 -7.00
C THR A 44 -0.81 -24.37 -7.51
N ILE A 45 -0.96 -24.29 -8.82
CA ILE A 45 -1.91 -23.40 -9.47
C ILE A 45 -3.24 -24.14 -9.57
N GLU A 46 -4.35 -23.45 -9.28
CA GLU A 46 -5.74 -23.93 -9.44
C GLU A 46 -6.18 -25.11 -8.55
N THR A 47 -5.35 -25.61 -7.65
CA THR A 47 -5.75 -26.72 -6.76
C THR A 47 -6.46 -26.29 -5.48
N GLY A 48 -6.46 -24.98 -5.18
CA GLY A 48 -7.05 -24.43 -3.95
C GLY A 48 -6.32 -24.80 -2.64
N MET A 49 -5.18 -25.47 -2.72
CA MET A 49 -4.38 -25.82 -1.54
C MET A 49 -3.60 -24.59 -1.06
N PRO A 50 -3.78 -24.13 0.20
CA PRO A 50 -3.05 -23.00 0.72
C PRO A 50 -1.55 -23.32 0.85
N LEU A 51 -0.70 -22.34 0.49
CA LEU A 51 0.70 -22.31 0.91
C LEU A 51 0.71 -21.90 2.38
N GLU A 52 1.32 -22.70 3.24
CA GLU A 52 1.31 -22.49 4.70
C GLU A 52 2.65 -22.02 5.25
N ALA A 53 3.76 -22.41 4.63
CA ALA A 53 5.09 -22.02 5.07
C ALA A 53 6.09 -22.00 3.91
N ILE A 54 7.20 -21.30 4.13
CA ILE A 54 8.30 -21.18 3.18
C ILE A 54 9.65 -21.29 3.88
N ARG A 55 10.64 -21.84 3.19
CA ARG A 55 12.06 -21.83 3.55
C ARG A 55 12.85 -21.26 2.41
N MET A 56 13.88 -20.48 2.72
CA MET A 56 14.81 -19.93 1.73
C MET A 56 16.23 -20.00 2.22
N GLU A 57 17.16 -20.32 1.34
CA GLU A 57 18.60 -20.29 1.64
C GLU A 57 19.41 -19.83 0.45
N LEU A 58 20.56 -19.27 0.70
CA LEU A 58 21.55 -18.97 -0.34
C LEU A 58 22.43 -20.19 -0.57
N THR A 59 22.85 -20.42 -1.80
CA THR A 59 23.74 -21.49 -2.19
C THR A 59 25.09 -20.96 -2.67
N GLY A 60 26.05 -21.86 -2.92
CA GLY A 60 27.37 -21.52 -3.43
C GLY A 60 28.11 -20.53 -2.54
N GLN A 61 28.90 -19.66 -3.17
CA GLN A 61 29.66 -18.61 -2.46
C GLN A 61 28.77 -17.55 -1.80
N LEU A 62 27.53 -17.36 -2.29
CA LEU A 62 26.63 -16.37 -1.70
C LEU A 62 26.34 -16.65 -0.23
N LYS A 63 26.16 -17.90 0.18
CA LYS A 63 25.91 -18.29 1.58
C LYS A 63 27.07 -17.98 2.53
N ASP A 64 28.29 -17.86 2.01
CA ASP A 64 29.47 -17.59 2.80
C ASP A 64 29.65 -16.09 3.09
N HIS A 65 29.01 -15.24 2.26
CA HIS A 65 29.14 -13.78 2.33
C HIS A 65 27.85 -13.04 2.70
N TYR A 66 26.69 -13.72 2.61
CA TYR A 66 25.38 -13.10 2.84
C TYR A 66 24.46 -14.00 3.65
N ASP A 67 23.52 -13.37 4.35
CA ASP A 67 22.35 -14.01 4.95
C ASP A 67 21.08 -13.59 4.19
N VAL A 68 20.16 -14.52 3.94
CA VAL A 68 18.81 -14.22 3.45
C VAL A 68 17.84 -14.24 4.61
N TYR A 69 17.13 -13.12 4.82
CA TYR A 69 16.05 -12.99 5.80
C TYR A 69 14.71 -12.97 5.08
N TYR A 70 13.71 -13.58 5.67
CA TYR A 70 12.36 -13.59 5.14
C TYR A 70 11.31 -13.74 6.23
N SER A 71 10.12 -13.28 5.94
CA SER A 71 8.93 -13.45 6.77
C SER A 71 7.70 -13.63 5.88
N VAL A 72 6.63 -14.16 6.44
CA VAL A 72 5.36 -14.33 5.73
C VAL A 72 4.25 -13.55 6.43
N PHE A 73 3.34 -13.02 5.62
CA PHE A 73 2.09 -12.47 6.11
C PHE A 73 1.05 -13.60 6.14
N GLN A 74 0.57 -13.93 7.34
CA GLN A 74 -0.30 -15.06 7.58
C GLN A 74 -1.24 -14.73 8.75
N ASN A 75 -2.51 -15.06 8.64
CA ASN A 75 -3.50 -14.79 9.68
C ASN A 75 -3.52 -13.31 10.14
N GLY A 76 -3.45 -12.39 9.17
CA GLY A 76 -3.53 -10.95 9.42
C GLY A 76 -2.27 -10.31 10.01
N SER A 77 -1.14 -11.02 10.10
CA SER A 77 0.10 -10.47 10.64
C SER A 77 1.35 -11.02 9.96
N TRP A 78 2.42 -10.24 9.97
CA TRP A 78 3.74 -10.71 9.61
C TRP A 78 4.34 -11.55 10.73
N THR A 79 4.92 -12.69 10.39
CA THR A 79 5.75 -13.45 11.33
C THR A 79 7.03 -12.68 11.65
N ALA A 80 7.70 -13.02 12.75
CA ALA A 80 9.06 -12.54 12.95
C ALA A 80 9.96 -12.98 11.78
N PRO A 81 10.92 -12.16 11.31
CA PRO A 81 11.88 -12.58 10.31
C PRO A 81 12.69 -13.78 10.77
N VAL A 82 12.85 -14.74 9.88
CA VAL A 82 13.73 -15.90 10.00
C VAL A 82 14.80 -15.85 8.93
N LYS A 83 15.83 -16.69 8.98
CA LYS A 83 16.92 -16.70 8.00
C LYS A 83 17.38 -18.09 7.59
N ASN A 84 18.04 -18.19 6.46
CA ASN A 84 18.91 -19.28 6.04
C ASN A 84 18.34 -20.69 6.27
N GLY A 85 17.17 -20.99 5.70
CA GLY A 85 16.54 -22.31 5.77
C GLY A 85 15.58 -22.50 6.93
N GLU A 86 15.46 -21.55 7.86
CA GLU A 86 14.44 -21.60 8.93
C GLU A 86 13.03 -21.48 8.34
N THR A 87 12.02 -22.04 9.03
CA THR A 87 10.64 -21.99 8.56
C THR A 87 9.98 -20.64 8.88
N ALA A 88 9.47 -19.95 7.86
CA ALA A 88 8.53 -18.85 8.00
C ALA A 88 7.11 -19.35 7.71
N GLY A 89 6.18 -19.10 8.63
CA GLY A 89 4.80 -19.58 8.56
C GLY A 89 4.50 -20.73 9.49
N THR A 90 3.38 -21.40 9.27
CA THR A 90 2.88 -22.51 10.11
C THR A 90 2.71 -23.76 9.24
N GLU A 91 2.88 -24.94 9.84
CA GLU A 91 2.73 -26.21 9.13
C GLU A 91 1.47 -26.95 9.61
N GLY A 92 0.64 -27.41 8.68
CA GLY A 92 -0.53 -28.27 8.97
C GLY A 92 -1.68 -27.58 9.71
N GLN A 93 -1.74 -26.23 9.67
CA GLN A 93 -2.80 -25.46 10.33
C GLN A 93 -3.86 -24.90 9.37
N GLY A 94 -3.71 -25.10 8.06
CA GLY A 94 -4.62 -24.56 7.06
C GLY A 94 -4.52 -23.04 6.90
N LEU A 95 -3.53 -22.40 7.49
CA LEU A 95 -3.35 -20.95 7.43
C LEU A 95 -2.59 -20.56 6.17
N ARG A 96 -3.25 -19.80 5.29
CA ARG A 96 -2.66 -19.38 4.02
C ARG A 96 -1.64 -18.25 4.23
N VAL A 97 -0.53 -18.34 3.51
CA VAL A 97 0.42 -17.24 3.33
C VAL A 97 -0.15 -16.27 2.28
N ASP A 98 -0.40 -15.02 2.67
CA ASP A 98 -0.94 -13.96 1.82
C ASP A 98 0.13 -12.99 1.32
N GLY A 99 1.32 -13.00 1.91
CA GLY A 99 2.45 -12.18 1.52
C GLY A 99 3.78 -12.77 1.95
N ILE A 100 4.84 -12.43 1.22
CA ILE A 100 6.22 -12.82 1.51
C ILE A 100 7.08 -11.58 1.47
N TRP A 101 7.89 -11.37 2.50
CA TRP A 101 8.94 -10.37 2.53
C TRP A 101 10.29 -11.07 2.53
N VAL A 102 11.23 -10.60 1.71
CA VAL A 102 12.57 -11.17 1.57
C VAL A 102 13.58 -10.04 1.47
N THR A 103 14.72 -10.20 2.15
CA THR A 103 15.88 -9.32 1.97
C THR A 103 17.18 -10.11 2.15
N VAL A 104 18.27 -9.59 1.60
CA VAL A 104 19.61 -10.15 1.73
C VAL A 104 20.51 -9.11 2.39
N THR A 105 21.28 -9.53 3.37
CA THR A 105 22.25 -8.68 4.07
C THR A 105 23.66 -9.28 3.96
N GLU A 106 24.67 -8.50 4.25
CA GLU A 106 26.01 -9.05 4.47
C GLU A 106 25.98 -10.08 5.59
N LYS A 107 26.86 -11.07 5.51
CA LYS A 107 26.97 -12.14 6.50
C LYS A 107 27.19 -11.57 7.90
N ASP A 108 26.43 -12.06 8.86
CA ASP A 108 26.51 -11.65 10.27
C ASP A 108 26.21 -10.17 10.52
N ALA A 109 25.65 -9.44 9.54
CA ALA A 109 25.13 -8.11 9.77
C ALA A 109 23.96 -8.13 10.77
N ALA A 110 23.67 -6.99 11.37
CA ALA A 110 22.48 -6.85 12.24
C ALA A 110 21.22 -7.32 11.51
N ALA A 111 20.40 -8.12 12.19
CA ALA A 111 19.13 -8.59 11.62
C ALA A 111 18.27 -7.39 11.17
N PRO A 112 17.76 -7.39 9.93
CA PRO A 112 16.94 -6.29 9.46
C PRO A 112 15.63 -6.25 10.27
N GLU A 113 15.11 -5.03 10.49
CA GLU A 113 13.75 -4.89 10.94
C GLU A 113 12.85 -5.49 9.84
N GLY A 114 12.11 -6.55 10.18
CA GLY A 114 11.13 -7.14 9.30
C GLY A 114 9.97 -6.17 9.01
N PRO A 115 9.05 -6.55 8.12
CA PRO A 115 7.86 -5.75 7.88
C PRO A 115 7.07 -5.60 9.19
N LYS A 116 6.60 -4.38 9.43
CA LYS A 116 5.89 -4.08 10.68
C LYS A 116 4.51 -4.73 10.67
N ASN A 117 4.14 -5.36 11.78
CA ASN A 117 2.78 -5.78 12.01
C ASN A 117 1.89 -4.53 12.16
N GLY A 118 1.02 -4.34 11.27
CA GLY A 118 0.13 -3.23 11.03
C GLY A 118 -0.51 -3.45 9.67
N GLY A 119 -0.33 -4.66 9.12
CA GLY A 119 -0.95 -5.12 7.88
C GLY A 119 -2.47 -5.20 8.00
N ILE A 120 -3.11 -5.23 6.86
CA ILE A 120 -4.55 -5.42 6.72
C ILE A 120 -4.89 -6.84 7.16
N ASP A 121 -5.76 -6.98 8.14
CA ASP A 121 -6.36 -8.25 8.54
C ASP A 121 -7.60 -8.50 7.65
N PRO A 122 -7.55 -9.45 6.71
CA PRO A 122 -8.64 -9.66 5.77
C PRO A 122 -9.92 -10.23 6.42
N THR A 123 -9.87 -10.59 7.71
CA THR A 123 -11.04 -11.07 8.47
C THR A 123 -11.82 -9.93 9.13
N ARG A 124 -11.26 -8.72 9.16
CA ARG A 124 -11.90 -7.54 9.74
C ARG A 124 -12.44 -6.62 8.64
N PRO A 125 -13.58 -5.96 8.88
CA PRO A 125 -14.09 -5.00 7.91
C PRO A 125 -13.08 -3.85 7.69
N MET A 126 -12.96 -3.41 6.44
CA MET A 126 -12.04 -2.36 6.01
C MET A 126 -12.79 -1.16 5.46
N VAL A 127 -12.22 0.02 5.64
CA VAL A 127 -12.67 1.23 4.96
C VAL A 127 -11.46 2.08 4.57
N ALA A 128 -11.46 2.55 3.33
CA ALA A 128 -10.48 3.53 2.87
C ALA A 128 -11.03 4.95 3.09
N LEU A 129 -10.47 5.66 4.06
CA LEU A 129 -10.68 7.11 4.15
C LEU A 129 -9.77 7.78 3.13
N THR A 130 -10.34 8.59 2.25
CA THR A 130 -9.57 9.22 1.19
C THR A 130 -9.77 10.73 1.20
N PHE A 131 -8.69 11.48 0.95
CA PHE A 131 -8.67 12.93 1.03
C PHE A 131 -8.14 13.53 -0.27
N ASP A 132 -8.96 14.36 -0.92
CA ASP A 132 -8.64 15.01 -2.18
C ASP A 132 -8.16 16.47 -1.96
N ASP A 133 -7.54 17.05 -2.99
CA ASP A 133 -7.16 18.44 -3.13
C ASP A 133 -5.97 18.91 -2.28
N GLY A 134 -5.52 18.16 -1.30
CA GLY A 134 -4.38 18.52 -0.47
C GLY A 134 -3.02 18.47 -1.18
N PRO A 135 -1.94 18.59 -0.41
CA PRO A 135 -1.88 18.85 1.03
C PRO A 135 -2.32 20.27 1.43
N SER A 136 -2.70 20.44 2.71
CA SER A 136 -3.05 21.72 3.28
C SER A 136 -2.58 21.86 4.74
N LYS A 137 -2.81 23.03 5.34
CA LYS A 137 -2.55 23.24 6.77
C LYS A 137 -3.39 22.36 7.71
N TYR A 138 -4.44 21.71 7.20
CA TYR A 138 -5.31 20.83 7.99
C TYR A 138 -4.89 19.36 7.92
N THR A 139 -4.05 18.98 6.96
CA THR A 139 -3.62 17.61 6.73
C THR A 139 -2.91 17.02 7.97
N GLU A 140 -2.09 17.81 8.66
CA GLU A 140 -1.39 17.37 9.88
C GLU A 140 -2.36 16.92 11.00
N ARG A 141 -3.51 17.56 11.14
CA ARG A 141 -4.52 17.17 12.12
C ARG A 141 -5.09 15.78 11.83
N ILE A 142 -5.33 15.50 10.55
CA ILE A 142 -5.79 14.19 10.08
C ILE A 142 -4.73 13.13 10.36
N LEU A 143 -3.46 13.41 10.03
CA LEU A 143 -2.34 12.50 10.30
C LEU A 143 -2.16 12.22 11.79
N ASN A 144 -2.32 13.22 12.65
CA ASN A 144 -2.29 13.03 14.11
C ASN A 144 -3.36 12.04 14.58
N SER A 145 -4.58 12.17 14.05
CA SER A 145 -5.67 11.25 14.40
C SER A 145 -5.44 9.84 13.86
N LEU A 146 -4.92 9.69 12.64
CA LEU A 146 -4.55 8.39 12.06
C LEU A 146 -3.47 7.70 12.90
N GLU A 147 -2.40 8.42 13.23
CA GLU A 147 -1.29 7.90 14.03
C GLU A 147 -1.75 7.43 15.40
N ALA A 148 -2.56 8.24 16.09
CA ALA A 148 -3.10 7.93 17.42
C ALA A 148 -4.02 6.69 17.45
N ASN A 149 -4.62 6.33 16.30
CA ASN A 149 -5.56 5.22 16.18
C ASN A 149 -4.99 4.04 15.33
N GLY A 150 -3.71 4.09 14.95
CA GLY A 150 -3.07 3.05 14.13
C GLY A 150 -3.69 2.87 12.75
N GLY A 151 -4.39 3.91 12.25
CA GLY A 151 -5.07 3.92 10.96
C GLY A 151 -4.19 4.46 9.84
N ARG A 152 -4.62 4.21 8.62
CA ARG A 152 -4.04 4.75 7.38
C ARG A 152 -5.12 5.41 6.55
N ALA A 153 -4.70 6.18 5.56
CA ALA A 153 -5.60 6.84 4.61
C ALA A 153 -4.89 6.99 3.26
N THR A 154 -5.65 7.28 2.22
CA THR A 154 -5.13 7.62 0.91
C THR A 154 -5.32 9.12 0.64
N PHE A 155 -4.25 9.80 0.26
CA PHE A 155 -4.26 11.22 -0.09
C PHE A 155 -4.08 11.38 -1.61
N PHE A 156 -5.09 11.93 -2.28
CA PHE A 156 -5.03 12.28 -3.69
C PHE A 156 -4.63 13.76 -3.81
N MET A 157 -3.36 14.00 -4.02
CA MET A 157 -2.77 15.31 -3.91
C MET A 157 -2.74 16.08 -5.24
N VAL A 158 -3.01 17.37 -5.18
CA VAL A 158 -2.79 18.30 -6.28
C VAL A 158 -1.30 18.64 -6.35
N GLY A 159 -0.63 18.25 -7.44
CA GLY A 159 0.82 18.21 -7.55
C GLY A 159 1.52 19.52 -7.27
N ASN A 160 0.96 20.67 -7.71
CA ASN A 160 1.55 22.00 -7.49
C ASN A 160 1.49 22.48 -6.03
N ARG A 161 0.81 21.76 -5.14
CA ARG A 161 0.77 22.04 -3.69
C ARG A 161 1.85 21.30 -2.90
N VAL A 162 2.28 20.16 -3.42
CA VAL A 162 3.15 19.19 -2.72
C VAL A 162 4.42 19.83 -2.17
N ALA A 163 5.12 20.63 -2.97
CA ALA A 163 6.39 21.22 -2.55
C ALA A 163 6.27 22.14 -1.32
N SER A 164 5.13 22.80 -1.13
CA SER A 164 4.88 23.68 0.03
C SER A 164 4.61 22.90 1.31
N TYR A 165 4.39 21.59 1.23
CA TYR A 165 4.04 20.71 2.33
C TYR A 165 4.90 19.42 2.33
N ALA A 166 6.16 19.52 1.90
CA ALA A 166 7.02 18.36 1.72
C ALA A 166 7.17 17.52 3.00
N SER A 167 7.32 18.14 4.17
CA SER A 167 7.39 17.43 5.46
C SER A 167 6.12 16.64 5.77
N THR A 168 4.95 17.20 5.46
CA THR A 168 3.65 16.55 5.64
C THR A 168 3.51 15.35 4.70
N VAL A 169 3.93 15.49 3.44
CA VAL A 169 3.92 14.39 2.45
C VAL A 169 4.87 13.25 2.87
N LYS A 170 6.07 13.59 3.36
CA LYS A 170 6.96 12.59 3.93
C LYS A 170 6.30 11.87 5.11
N ARG A 171 5.67 12.61 6.02
CA ARG A 171 4.97 12.02 7.17
C ARG A 171 3.83 11.09 6.76
N MET A 172 3.08 11.40 5.68
CA MET A 172 2.09 10.47 5.12
C MET A 172 2.71 9.12 4.80
N ALA A 173 3.85 9.12 4.09
CA ALA A 173 4.56 7.91 3.72
C ALA A 173 5.12 7.17 4.96
N ASP A 174 5.70 7.88 5.93
CA ASP A 174 6.23 7.32 7.17
C ASP A 174 5.13 6.62 8.00
N LEU A 175 3.90 7.13 7.98
CA LEU A 175 2.72 6.52 8.61
C LEU A 175 2.08 5.40 7.78
N GLY A 176 2.63 5.09 6.60
CA GLY A 176 2.10 4.06 5.71
C GLY A 176 0.82 4.46 4.97
N CYS A 177 0.51 5.76 4.90
CA CYS A 177 -0.56 6.28 4.07
C CYS A 177 -0.17 6.22 2.58
N GLU A 178 -1.14 6.09 1.70
CA GLU A 178 -0.91 6.18 0.26
C GLU A 178 -0.89 7.63 -0.20
N THR A 179 0.08 7.94 -1.06
CA THR A 179 0.29 9.25 -1.68
C THR A 179 0.01 9.14 -3.17
N ASN A 180 -1.19 9.53 -3.60
CA ASN A 180 -1.68 9.35 -4.96
C ASN A 180 -1.91 10.70 -5.68
N SER A 181 -2.14 10.64 -6.99
CA SER A 181 -2.27 11.82 -7.85
C SER A 181 -3.71 12.33 -7.93
N HIS A 182 -3.89 13.65 -7.82
CA HIS A 182 -5.13 14.36 -8.17
C HIS A 182 -4.89 15.39 -9.30
N THR A 183 -4.01 15.02 -10.25
CA THR A 183 -3.46 15.86 -11.31
C THR A 183 -2.55 16.99 -10.80
N TRP A 184 -1.82 17.65 -11.73
CA TRP A 184 -0.89 18.71 -11.35
C TRP A 184 -1.56 19.97 -10.80
N ALA A 185 -2.68 20.39 -11.41
CA ALA A 185 -3.36 21.67 -11.11
C ALA A 185 -4.88 21.49 -10.98
N HIS A 186 -5.35 20.33 -10.54
CA HIS A 186 -6.79 20.01 -10.40
C HIS A 186 -7.59 20.21 -11.71
N THR A 187 -6.98 19.94 -12.86
CA THR A 187 -7.62 20.04 -14.17
C THR A 187 -8.35 18.76 -14.52
N TYR A 188 -9.59 18.86 -14.98
CA TYR A 188 -10.37 17.70 -15.43
C TYR A 188 -9.69 16.96 -16.58
N LEU A 189 -9.50 15.67 -16.47
CA LEU A 189 -8.84 14.85 -17.50
C LEU A 189 -9.57 14.91 -18.84
N THR A 190 -10.89 15.09 -18.83
CA THR A 190 -11.73 15.23 -20.03
C THR A 190 -11.43 16.48 -20.85
N ASN A 191 -10.73 17.45 -20.26
CA ASN A 191 -10.35 18.72 -20.91
C ASN A 191 -8.87 18.74 -21.32
N MET A 192 -8.18 17.59 -21.24
CA MET A 192 -6.75 17.48 -21.51
C MET A 192 -6.47 16.55 -22.69
N SER A 193 -5.47 16.90 -23.49
CA SER A 193 -4.91 15.95 -24.48
C SER A 193 -4.11 14.84 -23.80
N GLU A 194 -3.82 13.73 -24.51
CA GLU A 194 -2.97 12.64 -24.03
C GLU A 194 -1.64 13.15 -23.44
N GLY A 195 -0.93 14.01 -24.20
CA GLY A 195 0.34 14.58 -23.73
C GLY A 195 0.19 15.41 -22.46
N GLN A 196 -0.88 16.19 -22.31
CA GLN A 196 -1.15 16.97 -21.11
C GLN A 196 -1.48 16.08 -19.89
N ILE A 197 -2.23 14.99 -20.09
CA ILE A 197 -2.51 14.01 -19.03
C ILE A 197 -1.19 13.39 -18.54
N LEU A 198 -0.37 12.86 -19.45
CA LEU A 198 0.91 12.25 -19.11
C LEU A 198 1.85 13.22 -18.42
N GLN A 199 1.93 14.47 -18.92
CA GLN A 199 2.72 15.52 -18.27
C GLN A 199 2.26 15.79 -16.85
N SER A 200 0.95 15.94 -16.65
CA SER A 200 0.34 16.19 -15.34
C SER A 200 0.63 15.07 -14.35
N LEU A 201 0.48 13.82 -14.76
CA LEU A 201 0.78 12.65 -13.93
C LEU A 201 2.26 12.60 -13.55
N ASN A 202 3.16 12.79 -14.52
CA ASN A 202 4.60 12.78 -14.27
C ASN A 202 5.04 13.91 -13.33
N GLN A 203 4.59 15.13 -13.56
CA GLN A 203 4.91 16.28 -12.69
C GLN A 203 4.42 16.04 -11.25
N THR A 204 3.21 15.49 -11.09
CA THR A 204 2.66 15.17 -9.76
C THR A 204 3.46 14.07 -9.07
N ARG A 205 3.80 12.99 -9.80
CA ARG A 205 4.65 11.91 -9.28
C ARG A 205 6.00 12.45 -8.82
N ASP A 206 6.66 13.22 -9.68
CA ASP A 206 8.00 13.72 -9.40
C ASP A 206 8.00 14.66 -8.18
N ALA A 207 6.97 15.50 -8.03
CA ALA A 207 6.80 16.35 -6.84
C ALA A 207 6.58 15.51 -5.56
N ILE A 208 5.72 14.49 -5.62
CA ILE A 208 5.44 13.62 -4.47
C ILE A 208 6.70 12.86 -4.03
N VAL A 209 7.42 12.27 -4.97
CA VAL A 209 8.66 11.53 -4.68
C VAL A 209 9.74 12.47 -4.14
N ALA A 210 9.90 13.65 -4.73
CA ALA A 210 10.85 14.66 -4.24
C ALA A 210 10.54 15.16 -2.82
N ALA A 211 9.27 15.15 -2.42
CA ALA A 211 8.83 15.47 -1.07
C ALA A 211 8.97 14.30 -0.07
N GLY A 212 9.47 13.13 -0.49
CA GLY A 212 9.61 11.94 0.34
C GLY A 212 8.34 11.08 0.45
N GLY A 213 7.35 11.33 -0.38
CA GLY A 213 6.16 10.49 -0.53
C GLY A 213 6.44 9.25 -1.38
N ASN A 214 5.56 8.25 -1.29
CA ASN A 214 5.62 7.08 -2.16
C ASN A 214 5.20 7.45 -3.59
N ALA A 215 5.79 6.79 -4.59
CA ALA A 215 5.35 6.99 -5.96
C ALA A 215 3.85 6.65 -6.10
N PRO A 216 3.03 7.52 -6.74
CA PRO A 216 1.62 7.28 -6.93
C PRO A 216 1.35 5.96 -7.66
N LYS A 217 0.42 5.18 -7.14
CA LYS A 217 -0.07 3.93 -7.75
C LYS A 217 -1.38 4.11 -8.51
N GLY A 218 -2.00 5.28 -8.37
CA GLY A 218 -3.27 5.60 -8.99
C GLY A 218 -3.52 7.08 -9.10
N VAL A 219 -4.58 7.43 -9.80
CA VAL A 219 -5.05 8.81 -9.96
C VAL A 219 -6.55 8.89 -9.63
N ARG A 220 -6.93 9.88 -8.87
CA ARG A 220 -8.35 10.26 -8.80
C ARG A 220 -8.59 11.41 -9.76
N PRO A 221 -9.44 11.23 -10.78
CA PRO A 221 -9.80 12.32 -11.69
C PRO A 221 -10.51 13.43 -10.92
N PRO A 222 -10.12 14.71 -11.06
CA PRO A 222 -10.83 15.81 -10.45
C PRO A 222 -12.32 15.81 -10.77
N GLY A 223 -13.15 15.91 -9.70
CA GLY A 223 -14.61 15.83 -9.80
C GLY A 223 -15.13 14.50 -10.36
N GLY A 224 -14.34 13.42 -10.37
CA GLY A 224 -14.69 12.13 -10.98
C GLY A 224 -14.82 12.19 -12.50
N LYS A 225 -14.38 13.27 -13.16
CA LYS A 225 -14.58 13.50 -14.61
C LYS A 225 -13.59 12.67 -15.43
N ILE A 226 -14.11 11.62 -16.06
CA ILE A 226 -13.34 10.71 -16.89
C ILE A 226 -14.16 10.31 -18.14
N ASN A 227 -13.50 10.12 -19.28
CA ASN A 227 -14.08 9.60 -20.53
C ASN A 227 -13.18 8.49 -21.10
N ASP A 228 -13.62 7.82 -22.17
CA ASP A 228 -12.90 6.67 -22.72
C ASP A 228 -11.50 7.06 -23.23
N ALA A 229 -11.32 8.25 -23.77
CA ALA A 229 -10.01 8.73 -24.21
C ALA A 229 -9.05 8.86 -23.02
N SER A 230 -9.47 9.51 -21.91
CA SER A 230 -8.64 9.63 -20.72
C SER A 230 -8.41 8.28 -20.03
N LYS A 231 -9.41 7.38 -20.01
CA LYS A 231 -9.21 6.00 -19.51
C LYS A 231 -8.12 5.25 -20.30
N ALA A 232 -8.13 5.35 -21.62
CA ALA A 232 -7.13 4.71 -22.46
C ALA A 232 -5.70 5.23 -22.17
N VAL A 233 -5.57 6.56 -21.94
CA VAL A 233 -4.28 7.14 -21.56
C VAL A 233 -3.82 6.64 -20.19
N LEU A 234 -4.71 6.61 -19.20
CA LEU A 234 -4.39 6.11 -17.86
C LEU A 234 -3.99 4.63 -17.89
N ALA A 235 -4.69 3.80 -18.67
CA ALA A 235 -4.35 2.39 -18.84
C ALA A 235 -2.95 2.20 -19.45
N LYS A 236 -2.61 2.96 -20.49
CA LYS A 236 -1.25 2.94 -21.08
C LYS A 236 -0.18 3.39 -20.09
N ALA A 237 -0.52 4.33 -19.20
CA ALA A 237 0.39 4.84 -18.17
C ALA A 237 0.51 3.91 -16.95
N GLY A 238 -0.24 2.81 -16.88
CA GLY A 238 -0.30 1.94 -15.70
C GLY A 238 -0.87 2.63 -14.46
N MET A 239 -1.70 3.68 -14.63
CA MET A 239 -2.27 4.51 -13.57
C MET A 239 -3.79 4.31 -13.50
N PRO A 240 -4.28 3.35 -12.68
CA PRO A 240 -5.72 3.14 -12.54
C PRO A 240 -6.42 4.38 -11.97
N SER A 241 -7.64 4.65 -12.47
CA SER A 241 -8.49 5.68 -11.89
C SER A 241 -9.22 5.16 -10.67
N ILE A 242 -9.13 5.87 -9.55
CA ILE A 242 -9.74 5.51 -8.28
C ILE A 242 -10.83 6.51 -7.96
N VAL A 243 -12.05 6.03 -7.83
CA VAL A 243 -13.22 6.82 -7.44
C VAL A 243 -13.64 6.47 -6.00
N TRP A 244 -14.88 6.70 -5.63
CA TRP A 244 -15.41 6.47 -4.28
C TRP A 244 -16.76 5.76 -4.33
N SER A 245 -17.14 5.18 -3.22
CA SER A 245 -18.47 4.59 -3.01
C SER A 245 -19.34 5.43 -2.05
N VAL A 246 -18.71 6.21 -1.16
CA VAL A 246 -19.40 7.13 -0.24
C VAL A 246 -18.93 8.55 -0.52
N ASP A 247 -19.84 9.42 -0.98
CA ASP A 247 -19.58 10.85 -1.17
C ASP A 247 -20.12 11.63 0.04
N THR A 248 -19.24 12.24 0.80
CA THR A 248 -19.61 13.00 2.00
C THR A 248 -20.17 14.38 1.68
N LEU A 249 -19.94 14.90 0.49
CA LEU A 249 -20.24 16.29 0.10
C LEU A 249 -19.67 17.34 1.07
N ASP A 250 -18.57 17.02 1.76
CA ASP A 250 -17.93 17.89 2.77
C ASP A 250 -17.48 19.23 2.17
N TRP A 251 -16.95 19.20 0.94
CA TRP A 251 -16.58 20.38 0.16
C TRP A 251 -17.75 21.34 -0.09
N LYS A 252 -18.98 20.81 -0.14
CA LYS A 252 -20.21 21.58 -0.41
C LYS A 252 -20.88 22.03 0.88
N THR A 253 -21.05 21.14 1.83
CA THR A 253 -21.80 21.41 3.07
C THR A 253 -21.02 22.23 4.07
N ARG A 254 -19.70 22.08 4.11
CA ARG A 254 -18.80 22.72 5.07
C ARG A 254 -19.27 22.53 6.51
N ASN A 255 -19.81 21.36 6.79
CA ASN A 255 -20.39 21.00 8.09
C ASN A 255 -19.85 19.65 8.55
N ALA A 256 -19.03 19.66 9.60
CA ALA A 256 -18.41 18.47 10.14
C ALA A 256 -19.43 17.41 10.57
N GLN A 257 -20.51 17.82 11.24
CA GLN A 257 -21.52 16.86 11.71
C GLN A 257 -22.25 16.16 10.57
N LYS A 258 -22.58 16.89 9.49
CA LYS A 258 -23.18 16.27 8.29
C LYS A 258 -22.25 15.26 7.65
N THR A 259 -20.94 15.56 7.58
CA THR A 259 -19.94 14.63 7.06
C THR A 259 -19.87 13.37 7.94
N ILE A 260 -19.82 13.53 9.26
CA ILE A 260 -19.82 12.42 10.22
C ILE A 260 -21.08 11.56 10.05
N ASP A 261 -22.27 12.18 10.06
CA ASP A 261 -23.55 11.47 9.93
C ASP A 261 -23.63 10.69 8.61
N THR A 262 -23.17 11.29 7.50
CA THR A 262 -23.12 10.64 6.19
C THR A 262 -22.26 9.37 6.22
N VAL A 263 -21.02 9.48 6.72
CA VAL A 263 -20.14 8.33 6.78
C VAL A 263 -20.69 7.25 7.70
N LEU A 264 -21.06 7.59 8.95
CA LEU A 264 -21.47 6.62 9.95
C LEU A 264 -22.79 5.91 9.61
N SER A 265 -23.63 6.50 8.75
CA SER A 265 -24.89 5.89 8.30
C SER A 265 -24.76 5.07 7.01
N GLN A 266 -23.72 5.28 6.20
CA GLN A 266 -23.61 4.65 4.88
C GLN A 266 -22.48 3.63 4.79
N VAL A 267 -21.40 3.83 5.54
CA VAL A 267 -20.16 3.04 5.41
C VAL A 267 -20.38 1.55 5.65
N LYS A 268 -19.80 0.74 4.78
CA LYS A 268 -19.76 -0.71 4.83
C LYS A 268 -18.34 -1.21 4.59
N ASP A 269 -18.12 -2.50 4.81
CA ASP A 269 -16.87 -3.15 4.47
C ASP A 269 -16.52 -2.99 2.98
N GLY A 270 -15.28 -2.57 2.73
CA GLY A 270 -14.75 -2.33 1.39
C GLY A 270 -15.06 -0.94 0.79
N ASP A 271 -15.73 -0.06 1.53
CA ASP A 271 -16.06 1.28 1.04
C ASP A 271 -14.84 2.20 0.95
N ILE A 272 -14.90 3.05 -0.07
CA ILE A 272 -13.96 4.18 -0.28
C ILE A 272 -14.74 5.47 -0.02
N VAL A 273 -14.35 6.18 1.04
CA VAL A 273 -14.99 7.42 1.46
C VAL A 273 -14.27 8.63 0.89
N LEU A 274 -14.98 9.48 0.16
CA LEU A 274 -14.46 10.75 -0.34
C LEU A 274 -14.60 11.84 0.71
N MET A 275 -13.48 12.46 1.05
CA MET A 275 -13.35 13.68 1.84
C MET A 275 -12.30 14.60 1.20
N HIS A 276 -12.10 15.79 1.76
CA HIS A 276 -11.11 16.76 1.28
C HIS A 276 -10.32 17.32 2.48
N ASP A 277 -9.00 17.37 2.39
CA ASP A 277 -8.16 17.90 3.47
C ASP A 277 -7.84 19.40 3.34
N LEU A 278 -8.63 20.11 2.52
CA LEU A 278 -8.56 21.57 2.36
C LEU A 278 -9.32 22.36 3.42
N TYR A 279 -10.23 21.71 4.15
CA TYR A 279 -11.21 22.42 4.97
C TYR A 279 -11.16 22.01 6.44
N GLU A 280 -11.27 23.01 7.32
CA GLU A 280 -11.25 22.74 8.76
C GLU A 280 -12.34 21.77 9.18
N GLN A 281 -13.55 21.90 8.63
CA GLN A 281 -14.71 21.07 8.96
C GLN A 281 -14.48 19.60 8.56
N SER A 282 -13.75 19.36 7.47
CA SER A 282 -13.37 18.01 7.06
C SER A 282 -12.32 17.40 8.00
N ALA A 283 -11.35 18.20 8.47
CA ALA A 283 -10.40 17.76 9.48
C ALA A 283 -11.10 17.43 10.82
N ILE A 284 -12.03 18.28 11.28
CA ILE A 284 -12.86 18.01 12.47
C ILE A 284 -13.66 16.71 12.30
N ALA A 285 -14.26 16.50 11.13
CA ALA A 285 -14.97 15.27 10.84
C ALA A 285 -14.05 14.04 10.88
N ALA A 286 -12.86 14.12 10.28
CA ALA A 286 -11.87 13.05 10.29
C ALA A 286 -11.40 12.71 11.72
N GLU A 287 -11.14 13.71 12.56
CA GLU A 287 -10.75 13.53 13.97
C GLU A 287 -11.82 12.77 14.78
N THR A 288 -13.08 12.85 14.37
CA THR A 288 -14.18 12.08 14.99
C THR A 288 -14.37 10.72 14.34
N LEU A 289 -14.32 10.65 13.01
CA LEU A 289 -14.57 9.43 12.23
C LEU A 289 -13.49 8.38 12.45
N ILE A 290 -12.22 8.77 12.49
CA ILE A 290 -11.08 7.86 12.62
C ILE A 290 -11.20 7.00 13.89
N PRO A 291 -11.31 7.56 15.12
CA PRO A 291 -11.47 6.75 16.32
C PRO A 291 -12.81 6.01 16.36
N GLU A 292 -13.91 6.59 15.85
CA GLU A 292 -15.21 5.93 15.88
C GLU A 292 -15.27 4.71 14.95
N LEU A 293 -14.71 4.78 13.73
CA LEU A 293 -14.64 3.65 12.81
C LEU A 293 -13.73 2.55 13.35
N THR A 294 -12.57 2.92 13.92
CA THR A 294 -11.66 1.98 14.59
C THR A 294 -12.38 1.26 15.75
N LYS A 295 -13.13 1.98 16.57
CA LYS A 295 -13.94 1.43 17.66
C LYS A 295 -15.05 0.49 17.17
N ARG A 296 -15.62 0.74 16.00
CA ARG A 296 -16.60 -0.16 15.32
C ARG A 296 -15.97 -1.39 14.71
N GLY A 297 -14.65 -1.56 14.81
CA GLY A 297 -13.91 -2.71 14.32
C GLY A 297 -13.37 -2.56 12.91
N TYR A 298 -13.62 -1.45 12.23
CA TYR A 298 -13.04 -1.21 10.92
C TYR A 298 -11.52 -1.02 10.98
N GLN A 299 -10.82 -1.57 10.01
CA GLN A 299 -9.46 -1.19 9.69
C GLN A 299 -9.51 0.00 8.74
N LEU A 300 -8.76 1.05 9.06
CA LEU A 300 -8.53 2.19 8.17
C LEU A 300 -7.30 1.91 7.31
N VAL A 301 -7.51 1.76 5.99
CA VAL A 301 -6.52 1.30 5.00
C VAL A 301 -6.23 2.36 3.94
#